data_5eea44a35da9538c20835050f885709c
#
_entry.id   5eea44a35da9538c20835050f885709c
#
_cell.length_a   1.000
_cell.length_b   1.000
_cell.length_c   1.000
_cell.angle_alpha   90.00
_cell.angle_beta   90.00
_cell.angle_gamma   90.00
#
_symmetry.space_group_name_H-M   'P 1'
#
loop_
_entity.id
_entity.type
_entity.pdbx_description
1 polymer ?
#
loop_
_entity_poly.entity_id
_entity_poly.type
_entity_poly.pdbx_seq_one_letter_code
_entity_poly.pdbx_strand_id
1 'polypeptide(L)'
;TITDGSAVLTGLLLGFNLPSNLPIWIILIGALVAIGIGKMTFGGLGCNPFNPALVGRVFLLVSFPVQMTTWPVPGQMAAYLDAETGATPLAVMKEAIKSGDASVLQKLPDAIDMLVGQTGGCLGEVSALALLIGLAYMLARRIVTWHIPVSILATVFVLAGLLHLYNPVYASPVTVLLTGGMVLGACFMATDYVTSPMTAKGQIIYGVAIGLLTVVIRTFGAYPEGMSFAILIMNAFTPLINTYCKPVSYTHLRAHET
;
A
#
# COMPACT_ATOMS: atom_id res chain seq x y z
N THR A 1 -24.43 7.60 7.33
CA THR A 1 -23.03 7.39 6.89
C THR A 1 -22.02 8.25 7.64
N ILE A 2 -22.42 9.39 8.23
CA ILE A 2 -21.52 10.18 9.08
C ILE A 2 -21.37 9.53 10.47
N THR A 3 -22.38 8.82 10.92
CA THR A 3 -22.46 8.19 12.26
C THR A 3 -21.92 6.76 12.31
N ASP A 4 -21.60 6.13 11.18
CA ASP A 4 -21.12 4.75 11.12
C ASP A 4 -19.60 4.58 11.38
N GLY A 5 -18.88 5.69 11.60
CA GLY A 5 -17.43 5.71 11.85
C GLY A 5 -16.56 5.38 10.65
N SER A 6 -17.14 5.04 9.50
CA SER A 6 -16.38 4.63 8.32
C SER A 6 -15.56 5.76 7.67
N ALA A 7 -16.03 7.02 7.81
CA ALA A 7 -15.29 8.18 7.37
C ALA A 7 -14.04 8.43 8.24
N VAL A 8 -14.13 8.15 9.54
CA VAL A 8 -12.99 8.24 10.48
C VAL A 8 -11.92 7.23 10.11
N LEU A 9 -12.30 5.97 9.82
CA LEU A 9 -11.37 4.93 9.38
C LEU A 9 -10.69 5.32 8.05
N THR A 10 -11.45 5.84 7.09
CA THR A 10 -10.91 6.31 5.80
C THR A 10 -9.90 7.45 6.00
N GLY A 11 -10.25 8.43 6.86
CA GLY A 11 -9.36 9.54 7.20
C GLY A 11 -8.10 9.09 7.93
N LEU A 12 -8.21 8.14 8.86
CA LEU A 12 -7.07 7.57 9.58
C LEU A 12 -6.11 6.83 8.62
N LEU A 13 -6.64 5.98 7.74
CA LEU A 13 -5.85 5.27 6.74
C LEU A 13 -5.20 6.23 5.76
N LEU A 14 -5.90 7.29 5.34
CA LEU A 14 -5.32 8.35 4.52
C LEU A 14 -4.17 9.02 5.26
N GLY A 15 -4.39 9.47 6.51
CA GLY A 15 -3.37 10.13 7.33
C GLY A 15 -2.11 9.30 7.51
N PHE A 16 -2.22 7.99 7.71
CA PHE A 16 -1.08 7.08 7.76
C PHE A 16 -0.28 6.99 6.46
N ASN A 17 -0.89 7.35 5.34
CA ASN A 17 -0.24 7.35 4.02
C ASN A 17 0.32 8.71 3.59
N LEU A 18 0.25 9.72 4.43
CA LEU A 18 0.72 11.07 4.12
C LEU A 18 2.05 11.39 4.81
N PRO A 19 2.87 12.27 4.21
CA PRO A 19 4.03 12.86 4.88
C PRO A 19 3.60 13.66 6.11
N SER A 20 4.41 13.64 7.17
CA SER A 20 4.11 14.37 8.42
C SER A 20 4.22 15.89 8.30
N ASN A 21 4.97 16.39 7.32
CA ASN A 21 5.17 17.83 7.05
C ASN A 21 4.18 18.42 6.04
N LEU A 22 3.12 17.64 5.67
CA LEU A 22 2.18 18.09 4.65
C LEU A 22 1.31 19.25 5.17
N PRO A 23 1.13 20.35 4.41
CA PRO A 23 0.24 21.45 4.80
C PRO A 23 -1.21 20.98 4.98
N ILE A 24 -1.88 21.50 6.02
CA ILE A 24 -3.24 21.09 6.40
C ILE A 24 -4.24 21.23 5.25
N TRP A 25 -4.13 22.26 4.43
CA TRP A 25 -5.05 22.51 3.31
C TRP A 25 -4.95 21.39 2.24
N ILE A 26 -3.77 20.84 2.01
CA ILE A 26 -3.58 19.69 1.09
C ILE A 26 -4.23 18.44 1.69
N ILE A 27 -4.06 18.22 3.00
CA ILE A 27 -4.70 17.10 3.72
C ILE A 27 -6.23 17.19 3.60
N LEU A 28 -6.80 18.40 3.77
CA LEU A 28 -8.24 18.64 3.62
C LEU A 28 -8.73 18.32 2.20
N ILE A 29 -8.00 18.74 1.17
CA ILE A 29 -8.32 18.39 -0.23
C ILE A 29 -8.28 16.86 -0.43
N GLY A 30 -7.25 16.19 0.08
CA GLY A 30 -7.14 14.74 0.00
C GLY A 30 -8.28 14.02 0.71
N ALA A 31 -8.66 14.46 1.90
CA ALA A 31 -9.79 13.93 2.65
C ALA A 31 -11.12 14.14 1.93
N LEU A 32 -11.32 15.31 1.31
CA LEU A 32 -12.50 15.63 0.53
C LEU A 32 -12.62 14.74 -0.71
N VAL A 33 -11.51 14.49 -1.40
CA VAL A 33 -11.47 13.56 -2.54
C VAL A 33 -11.70 12.12 -2.08
N ALA A 34 -11.04 11.68 -0.99
CA ALA A 34 -11.18 10.32 -0.48
C ALA A 34 -12.62 10.01 -0.06
N ILE A 35 -13.22 10.90 0.73
CA ILE A 35 -14.57 10.68 1.28
C ILE A 35 -15.64 11.13 0.27
N GLY A 36 -15.53 12.32 -0.31
CA GLY A 36 -16.49 12.85 -1.26
C GLY A 36 -16.54 12.02 -2.54
N ILE A 37 -15.42 11.95 -3.26
CA ILE A 37 -15.36 11.28 -4.57
C ILE A 37 -15.18 9.75 -4.40
N GLY A 38 -14.24 9.31 -3.57
CA GLY A 38 -13.93 7.88 -3.45
C GLY A 38 -15.00 7.04 -2.77
N LYS A 39 -15.87 7.65 -1.95
CA LYS A 39 -16.86 6.93 -1.13
C LYS A 39 -18.29 7.41 -1.33
N MET A 40 -18.57 8.71 -1.14
CA MET A 40 -19.94 9.22 -1.10
C MET A 40 -20.63 9.22 -2.46
N THR A 41 -19.92 9.47 -3.55
CA THR A 41 -20.47 9.46 -4.92
C THR A 41 -21.01 8.07 -5.33
N PHE A 42 -20.51 7.01 -4.72
CA PHE A 42 -20.94 5.64 -5.00
C PHE A 42 -22.01 5.11 -4.05
N GLY A 43 -22.48 5.91 -3.09
CA GLY A 43 -23.53 5.52 -2.15
C GLY A 43 -23.05 5.29 -0.71
N GLY A 44 -21.78 5.52 -0.39
CA GLY A 44 -21.23 5.42 0.96
C GLY A 44 -20.63 4.07 1.32
N LEU A 45 -20.83 3.62 2.55
CA LEU A 45 -20.25 2.39 3.07
C LEU A 45 -20.72 1.17 2.28
N GLY A 46 -19.78 0.37 1.81
CA GLY A 46 -20.07 -0.89 1.12
C GLY A 46 -20.29 -0.75 -0.40
N CYS A 47 -20.36 0.46 -0.95
CA CYS A 47 -20.65 0.71 -2.36
C CYS A 47 -19.43 1.21 -3.15
N ASN A 48 -18.32 1.50 -2.51
CA ASN A 48 -17.12 2.06 -3.15
C ASN A 48 -16.39 0.99 -4.01
N PRO A 49 -16.14 1.25 -5.30
CA PRO A 49 -15.42 0.31 -6.17
C PRO A 49 -13.91 0.29 -5.89
N PHE A 50 -13.37 1.37 -5.32
CA PHE A 50 -11.96 1.55 -4.98
C PHE A 50 -11.79 1.82 -3.50
N ASN A 51 -10.62 1.50 -2.95
CA ASN A 51 -10.26 1.90 -1.60
C ASN A 51 -10.19 3.44 -1.51
N PRO A 52 -11.08 4.10 -0.73
CA PRO A 52 -11.20 5.56 -0.77
C PRO A 52 -9.97 6.28 -0.21
N ALA A 53 -9.27 5.71 0.77
CA ALA A 53 -8.03 6.29 1.29
C ALA A 53 -6.92 6.31 0.22
N LEU A 54 -6.83 5.25 -0.58
CA LEU A 54 -5.88 5.19 -1.71
C LEU A 54 -6.26 6.12 -2.85
N VAL A 55 -7.56 6.30 -3.13
CA VAL A 55 -8.02 7.30 -4.11
C VAL A 55 -7.55 8.70 -3.70
N GLY A 56 -7.74 9.08 -2.43
CA GLY A 56 -7.24 10.36 -1.91
C GLY A 56 -5.73 10.48 -1.99
N ARG A 57 -4.98 9.45 -1.59
CA ARG A 57 -3.51 9.43 -1.66
C ARG A 57 -2.99 9.59 -3.09
N VAL A 58 -3.49 8.80 -4.03
CA VAL A 58 -3.04 8.85 -5.43
C VAL A 58 -3.40 10.18 -6.07
N PHE A 59 -4.59 10.71 -5.76
CA PHE A 59 -4.97 12.06 -6.20
C PHE A 59 -3.96 13.11 -5.71
N LEU A 60 -3.59 13.09 -4.42
CA LEU A 60 -2.61 14.02 -3.86
C LEU A 60 -1.22 13.83 -4.47
N LEU A 61 -0.79 12.59 -4.70
CA LEU A 61 0.51 12.30 -5.31
C LEU A 61 0.62 12.84 -6.73
N VAL A 62 -0.46 12.78 -7.50
CA VAL A 62 -0.50 13.29 -8.89
C VAL A 62 -0.63 14.81 -8.92
N SER A 63 -1.46 15.39 -8.02
CA SER A 63 -1.73 16.83 -8.00
C SER A 63 -0.65 17.65 -7.30
N PHE A 64 -0.01 17.11 -6.26
CA PHE A 64 0.99 17.76 -5.41
C PHE A 64 2.25 16.91 -5.24
N PRO A 65 2.94 16.54 -6.34
CA PRO A 65 4.03 15.57 -6.27
C PRO A 65 5.19 16.02 -5.38
N VAL A 66 5.54 17.29 -5.38
CA VAL A 66 6.66 17.82 -4.58
C VAL A 66 6.38 17.64 -3.09
N GLN A 67 5.19 18.04 -2.62
CA GLN A 67 4.83 17.96 -1.21
C GLN A 67 4.62 16.50 -0.76
N MET A 68 4.16 15.64 -1.66
CA MET A 68 3.91 14.23 -1.38
C MET A 68 5.16 13.35 -1.42
N THR A 69 6.28 13.85 -1.93
CA THR A 69 7.55 13.11 -2.01
C THR A 69 8.65 13.69 -1.12
N THR A 70 8.32 14.65 -0.28
CA THR A 70 9.23 15.26 0.69
C THR A 70 9.05 14.61 2.05
N TRP A 71 10.07 13.92 2.54
CA TRP A 71 10.00 13.15 3.78
C TRP A 71 10.96 13.72 4.81
N PRO A 72 10.46 14.17 5.99
CA PRO A 72 11.35 14.62 7.06
C PRO A 72 12.12 13.45 7.67
N VAL A 73 13.34 13.73 8.12
CA VAL A 73 14.17 12.75 8.83
C VAL A 73 13.53 12.41 10.18
N PRO A 74 13.50 11.14 10.62
CA PRO A 74 12.94 10.75 11.90
C PRO A 74 13.64 11.42 13.09
N GLY A 75 12.91 11.66 14.18
CA GLY A 75 13.47 12.18 15.43
C GLY A 75 13.54 13.71 15.56
N GLN A 76 13.10 14.46 14.55
CA GLN A 76 13.14 15.94 14.54
C GLN A 76 11.90 16.61 15.17
N MET A 77 11.30 16.00 16.18
CA MET A 77 10.06 16.53 16.82
C MET A 77 10.20 17.95 17.36
N ALA A 78 11.43 18.40 17.70
CA ALA A 78 11.70 19.74 18.22
C ALA A 78 12.01 20.78 17.11
N ALA A 79 12.28 20.36 15.88
CA ALA A 79 12.71 21.22 14.77
C ALA A 79 11.64 21.34 13.66
N TYR A 80 10.38 21.53 14.04
CA TYR A 80 9.23 21.50 13.12
C TYR A 80 9.32 22.55 11.97
N LEU A 81 10.03 23.64 12.16
CA LEU A 81 10.20 24.70 11.17
C LEU A 81 11.42 24.50 10.25
N ASP A 82 12.45 23.78 10.72
CA ASP A 82 13.71 23.56 10.01
C ASP A 82 13.95 22.05 9.80
N ALA A 83 12.89 21.26 9.57
CA ALA A 83 13.00 19.84 9.37
C ALA A 83 13.81 19.51 8.10
N GLU A 84 14.95 18.86 8.29
CA GLU A 84 15.74 18.34 7.17
C GLU A 84 14.99 17.22 6.46
N THR A 85 15.01 17.25 5.14
CA THR A 85 14.43 16.18 4.31
C THR A 85 15.50 15.20 3.91
N GLY A 86 15.22 13.91 4.14
CA GLY A 86 16.11 12.82 3.76
C GLY A 86 15.61 12.04 2.55
N ALA A 87 16.52 11.38 1.85
CA ALA A 87 16.14 10.41 0.83
C ALA A 87 15.50 9.18 1.50
N THR A 88 14.31 8.79 1.05
CA THR A 88 13.70 7.54 1.53
C THR A 88 14.46 6.33 0.99
N PRO A 89 14.44 5.18 1.69
CA PRO A 89 15.04 3.95 1.17
C PRO A 89 14.56 3.60 -0.24
N LEU A 90 13.30 3.91 -0.55
CA LEU A 90 12.71 3.70 -1.87
C LEU A 90 13.32 4.62 -2.94
N ALA A 91 13.64 5.87 -2.61
CA ALA A 91 14.32 6.81 -3.50
C ALA A 91 15.76 6.36 -3.79
N VAL A 92 16.48 5.87 -2.77
CA VAL A 92 17.83 5.30 -2.90
C VAL A 92 17.83 4.08 -3.82
N MET A 93 16.87 3.17 -3.66
CA MET A 93 16.74 2.01 -4.57
C MET A 93 16.47 2.44 -6.01
N LYS A 94 15.63 3.45 -6.21
CA LYS A 94 15.33 3.99 -7.54
C LYS A 94 16.56 4.67 -8.19
N GLU A 95 17.35 5.36 -7.38
CA GLU A 95 18.60 5.96 -7.82
C GLU A 95 19.62 4.90 -8.25
N ALA A 96 19.78 3.82 -7.48
CA ALA A 96 20.64 2.70 -7.83
C ALA A 96 20.26 2.08 -9.18
N ILE A 97 18.96 1.84 -9.41
CA ILE A 97 18.45 1.30 -10.68
C ILE A 97 18.74 2.27 -11.85
N LYS A 98 18.57 3.60 -11.65
CA LYS A 98 18.80 4.59 -12.69
C LYS A 98 20.28 4.79 -13.02
N SER A 99 21.15 4.80 -12.01
CA SER A 99 22.60 4.96 -12.18
C SER A 99 23.28 3.67 -12.66
N GLY A 100 22.66 2.51 -12.45
CA GLY A 100 23.27 1.21 -12.70
C GLY A 100 24.38 0.85 -11.71
N ASP A 101 24.48 1.56 -10.59
CA ASP A 101 25.55 1.42 -9.60
C ASP A 101 25.01 0.82 -8.29
N ALA A 102 25.48 -0.38 -7.97
CA ALA A 102 25.11 -1.07 -6.73
C ALA A 102 25.69 -0.40 -5.47
N SER A 103 26.72 0.44 -5.58
CA SER A 103 27.32 1.14 -4.43
C SER A 103 26.33 2.10 -3.76
N VAL A 104 25.37 2.63 -4.51
CA VAL A 104 24.31 3.50 -3.99
C VAL A 104 23.46 2.78 -2.92
N LEU A 105 23.30 1.46 -3.04
CA LEU A 105 22.56 0.66 -2.06
C LEU A 105 23.20 0.60 -0.67
N GLN A 106 24.50 0.94 -0.55
CA GLN A 106 25.18 1.05 0.75
C GLN A 106 24.65 2.20 1.62
N LYS A 107 23.95 3.17 1.01
CA LYS A 107 23.26 4.26 1.73
C LYS A 107 21.95 3.82 2.37
N LEU A 108 21.50 2.59 2.11
CA LEU A 108 20.27 2.07 2.71
C LEU A 108 20.47 1.84 4.21
N PRO A 109 19.47 2.16 5.05
CA PRO A 109 19.47 1.80 6.46
C PRO A 109 19.51 0.28 6.66
N ASP A 110 19.98 -0.16 7.81
CA ASP A 110 19.96 -1.56 8.16
C ASP A 110 18.53 -2.12 8.23
N ALA A 111 18.37 -3.43 7.96
CA ALA A 111 17.06 -4.07 7.97
C ALA A 111 16.36 -3.96 9.35
N ILE A 112 17.14 -3.91 10.44
CA ILE A 112 16.61 -3.72 11.80
C ILE A 112 16.04 -2.32 11.95
N ASP A 113 16.72 -1.29 11.48
CA ASP A 113 16.26 0.10 11.54
C ASP A 113 14.98 0.30 10.72
N MET A 114 14.89 -0.34 9.55
CA MET A 114 13.67 -0.35 8.74
C MET A 114 12.51 -1.11 9.42
N LEU A 115 12.80 -2.18 10.14
CA LEU A 115 11.80 -2.97 10.85
C LEU A 115 11.25 -2.22 12.07
N VAL A 116 12.12 -1.55 12.82
CA VAL A 116 11.75 -0.78 14.03
C VAL A 116 11.15 0.57 13.66
N GLY A 117 11.62 1.18 12.57
CA GLY A 117 11.06 2.43 12.05
C GLY A 117 11.93 3.66 12.23
N GLN A 118 13.23 3.52 12.17
CA GLN A 118 14.17 4.65 12.17
C GLN A 118 14.48 5.14 10.75
N THR A 119 13.46 5.16 9.89
CA THR A 119 13.59 5.53 8.48
C THR A 119 12.58 6.59 8.09
N GLY A 120 12.93 7.47 7.14
CA GLY A 120 11.98 8.44 6.57
C GLY A 120 10.89 7.74 5.76
N GLY A 121 9.64 8.19 5.97
CA GLY A 121 8.48 7.63 5.25
C GLY A 121 7.15 8.21 5.73
N CYS A 122 6.04 7.65 5.26
CA CYS A 122 4.72 8.03 5.76
C CYS A 122 4.54 7.62 7.23
N LEU A 123 3.64 8.29 7.94
CA LEU A 123 3.35 8.01 9.35
C LEU A 123 3.05 6.53 9.65
N GLY A 124 2.32 5.85 8.77
CA GLY A 124 1.94 4.46 8.94
C GLY A 124 2.91 3.44 8.33
N GLU A 125 3.98 3.90 7.67
CA GLU A 125 4.97 3.03 7.00
C GLU A 125 6.21 2.81 7.88
N VAL A 126 6.45 3.72 8.81
CA VAL A 126 7.70 3.84 9.57
C VAL A 126 8.05 2.55 10.30
N SER A 127 7.13 1.89 11.01
CA SER A 127 7.42 0.66 11.72
C SER A 127 6.73 -0.56 11.12
N ALA A 128 7.47 -1.35 10.35
CA ALA A 128 6.98 -2.62 9.82
C ALA A 128 6.61 -3.62 10.93
N LEU A 129 7.34 -3.60 12.06
CA LEU A 129 7.06 -4.45 13.22
C LEU A 129 5.68 -4.16 13.82
N ALA A 130 5.33 -2.88 14.03
CA ALA A 130 4.03 -2.49 14.55
C ALA A 130 2.88 -2.92 13.63
N LEU A 131 3.08 -2.79 12.31
CA LEU A 131 2.11 -3.24 11.31
C LEU A 131 1.92 -4.76 11.32
N LEU A 132 3.01 -5.53 11.47
CA LEU A 132 2.93 -6.99 11.56
C LEU A 132 2.24 -7.45 12.86
N ILE A 133 2.46 -6.77 13.98
CA ILE A 133 1.72 -7.02 15.24
C ILE A 133 0.23 -6.73 15.04
N GLY A 134 -0.11 -5.61 14.38
CA GLY A 134 -1.50 -5.29 14.03
C GLY A 134 -2.14 -6.34 13.12
N LEU A 135 -1.41 -6.83 12.11
CA LEU A 135 -1.88 -7.93 11.26
C LEU A 135 -2.10 -9.21 12.07
N ALA A 136 -1.15 -9.58 12.93
CA ALA A 136 -1.27 -10.77 13.80
C ALA A 136 -2.52 -10.70 14.68
N TYR A 137 -2.82 -9.53 15.25
CA TYR A 137 -4.04 -9.30 16.01
C TYR A 137 -5.30 -9.48 15.15
N MET A 138 -5.33 -8.89 13.94
CA MET A 138 -6.48 -9.02 13.04
C MET A 138 -6.69 -10.47 12.56
N LEU A 139 -5.60 -11.23 12.33
CA LEU A 139 -5.67 -12.66 11.99
C LEU A 139 -6.18 -13.49 13.17
N ALA A 140 -5.68 -13.25 14.38
CA ALA A 140 -6.11 -13.94 15.60
C ALA A 140 -7.61 -13.70 15.89
N ARG A 141 -8.09 -12.47 15.66
CA ARG A 141 -9.50 -12.09 15.77
C ARG A 141 -10.35 -12.50 14.58
N ARG A 142 -9.75 -13.11 13.54
CA ARG A 142 -10.43 -13.50 12.29
C ARG A 142 -11.13 -12.34 11.58
N ILE A 143 -10.61 -11.11 11.76
CA ILE A 143 -11.10 -9.92 11.06
C ILE A 143 -10.65 -9.96 9.59
N VAL A 144 -9.44 -10.45 9.33
CA VAL A 144 -8.85 -10.54 7.99
C VAL A 144 -8.38 -11.98 7.74
N THR A 145 -8.43 -12.42 6.49
CA THR A 145 -7.85 -13.70 6.07
C THR A 145 -6.39 -13.53 5.64
N TRP A 146 -5.57 -14.54 5.87
CA TRP A 146 -4.14 -14.52 5.54
C TRP A 146 -3.83 -14.53 4.03
N HIS A 147 -4.81 -14.91 3.19
CA HIS A 147 -4.61 -15.14 1.75
C HIS A 147 -4.04 -13.91 1.03
N ILE A 148 -4.62 -12.72 1.23
CA ILE A 148 -4.19 -11.49 0.55
C ILE A 148 -2.80 -11.03 1.04
N PRO A 149 -2.56 -10.80 2.35
CA PRO A 149 -1.25 -10.34 2.81
C PRO A 149 -0.12 -11.28 2.43
N VAL A 150 -0.30 -12.58 2.65
CA VAL A 150 0.73 -13.57 2.36
C VAL A 150 1.01 -13.69 0.87
N SER A 151 -0.01 -13.69 0.01
CA SER A 151 0.19 -13.77 -1.43
C SER A 151 0.90 -12.54 -1.99
N ILE A 152 0.59 -11.33 -1.51
CA ILE A 152 1.29 -10.11 -1.90
C ILE A 152 2.77 -10.19 -1.48
N LEU A 153 3.03 -10.40 -0.18
CA LEU A 153 4.39 -10.41 0.36
C LEU A 153 5.24 -11.52 -0.25
N ALA A 154 4.69 -12.72 -0.42
CA ALA A 154 5.39 -13.84 -1.06
C ALA A 154 5.74 -13.54 -2.52
N THR A 155 4.79 -12.98 -3.29
CA THR A 155 5.03 -12.63 -4.70
C THR A 155 6.11 -11.56 -4.82
N VAL A 156 6.06 -10.51 -4.00
CA VAL A 156 7.08 -9.47 -3.99
C VAL A 156 8.44 -10.03 -3.58
N PHE A 157 8.50 -10.90 -2.56
CA PHE A 157 9.73 -11.54 -2.11
C PHE A 157 10.38 -12.36 -3.22
N VAL A 158 9.60 -13.21 -3.89
CA VAL A 158 10.09 -14.06 -4.98
C VAL A 158 10.57 -13.22 -6.17
N LEU A 159 9.76 -12.26 -6.62
CA LEU A 159 10.13 -11.43 -7.78
C LEU A 159 11.33 -10.52 -7.49
N ALA A 160 11.38 -9.88 -6.32
CA ALA A 160 12.53 -9.09 -5.91
C ALA A 160 13.78 -9.95 -5.76
N GLY A 161 13.65 -11.19 -5.25
CA GLY A 161 14.74 -12.16 -5.17
C GLY A 161 15.27 -12.55 -6.55
N LEU A 162 14.40 -12.83 -7.50
CA LEU A 162 14.80 -13.13 -8.88
C LEU A 162 15.52 -11.97 -9.55
N LEU A 163 15.03 -10.73 -9.35
CA LEU A 163 15.68 -9.52 -9.86
C LEU A 163 17.05 -9.31 -9.23
N HIS A 164 17.18 -9.49 -7.93
CA HIS A 164 18.45 -9.36 -7.20
C HIS A 164 19.48 -10.40 -7.65
N LEU A 165 19.03 -11.64 -7.90
CA LEU A 165 19.90 -12.70 -8.44
C LEU A 165 20.36 -12.42 -9.88
N TYR A 166 19.50 -11.77 -10.67
CA TYR A 166 19.83 -11.38 -12.04
C TYR A 166 20.85 -10.22 -12.07
N ASN A 167 20.69 -9.22 -11.22
CA ASN A 167 21.59 -8.08 -11.15
C ASN A 167 21.63 -7.49 -9.72
N PRO A 168 22.82 -7.38 -9.08
CA PRO A 168 22.99 -6.83 -7.73
C PRO A 168 22.59 -5.35 -7.57
N VAL A 169 22.32 -4.62 -8.64
CA VAL A 169 21.76 -3.26 -8.62
C VAL A 169 20.36 -3.22 -8.02
N TYR A 170 19.61 -4.34 -8.09
CA TYR A 170 18.32 -4.46 -7.42
C TYR A 170 18.52 -4.78 -5.94
N ALA A 171 17.80 -4.06 -5.09
CA ALA A 171 17.89 -4.25 -3.64
C ALA A 171 17.48 -5.67 -3.20
N SER A 172 17.91 -6.07 -2.02
CA SER A 172 17.57 -7.38 -1.46
C SER A 172 16.05 -7.52 -1.29
N PRO A 173 15.48 -8.74 -1.41
CA PRO A 173 14.04 -8.96 -1.27
C PRO A 173 13.50 -8.50 0.10
N VAL A 174 14.29 -8.63 1.17
CA VAL A 174 13.91 -8.17 2.50
C VAL A 174 13.80 -6.65 2.55
N THR A 175 14.76 -5.93 1.97
CA THR A 175 14.72 -4.47 1.87
C THR A 175 13.49 -4.00 1.09
N VAL A 176 13.18 -4.65 -0.04
CA VAL A 176 11.99 -4.31 -0.85
C VAL A 176 10.69 -4.49 -0.07
N LEU A 177 10.59 -5.52 0.78
CA LEU A 177 9.42 -5.76 1.62
C LEU A 177 9.25 -4.73 2.74
N LEU A 178 10.38 -4.30 3.34
CA LEU A 178 10.35 -3.37 4.48
C LEU A 178 10.21 -1.90 4.05
N THR A 179 10.25 -1.60 2.76
CA THR A 179 10.24 -0.24 2.25
C THR A 179 8.93 0.13 1.55
N GLY A 180 8.56 1.40 1.65
CA GLY A 180 7.58 2.03 0.77
C GLY A 180 6.15 1.56 0.95
N GLY A 181 5.59 1.59 2.15
CA GLY A 181 4.17 1.29 2.41
C GLY A 181 3.75 -0.12 1.99
N MET A 182 4.72 -1.03 1.75
CA MET A 182 4.43 -2.39 1.30
C MET A 182 3.63 -3.15 2.34
N VAL A 183 4.10 -3.17 3.59
CA VAL A 183 3.45 -3.88 4.69
C VAL A 183 2.10 -3.22 5.02
N LEU A 184 2.04 -1.88 5.08
CA LEU A 184 0.78 -1.16 5.30
C LEU A 184 -0.24 -1.48 4.22
N GLY A 185 0.16 -1.42 2.96
CA GLY A 185 -0.71 -1.70 1.81
C GLY A 185 -1.20 -3.14 1.79
N ALA A 186 -0.31 -4.12 2.00
CA ALA A 186 -0.65 -5.54 1.97
C ALA A 186 -1.55 -5.95 3.14
N CYS A 187 -1.30 -5.41 4.35
CA CYS A 187 -1.96 -5.85 5.56
C CYS A 187 -3.29 -5.14 5.85
N PHE A 188 -3.39 -3.84 5.50
CA PHE A 188 -4.51 -3.00 5.94
C PHE A 188 -5.32 -2.39 4.78
N MET A 189 -4.72 -2.22 3.60
CA MET A 189 -5.39 -1.54 2.49
C MET A 189 -5.92 -2.50 1.42
N ALA A 190 -5.13 -3.53 1.07
CA ALA A 190 -5.57 -4.55 0.12
C ALA A 190 -6.60 -5.52 0.72
N THR A 191 -6.71 -5.56 2.04
CA THR A 191 -7.65 -6.41 2.80
C THR A 191 -9.00 -5.74 3.09
N ASP A 192 -9.30 -4.62 2.44
CA ASP A 192 -10.60 -3.95 2.55
C ASP A 192 -11.71 -4.88 2.05
N TYR A 193 -12.74 -5.09 2.88
CA TYR A 193 -13.85 -6.02 2.59
C TYR A 193 -14.64 -5.67 1.34
N VAL A 194 -14.77 -4.37 1.04
CA VAL A 194 -15.61 -3.89 -0.05
C VAL A 194 -14.93 -4.08 -1.40
N THR A 195 -13.61 -3.86 -1.44
CA THR A 195 -12.83 -3.79 -2.68
C THR A 195 -12.03 -5.06 -2.98
N SER A 196 -11.99 -6.01 -2.04
CA SER A 196 -11.26 -7.29 -2.21
C SER A 196 -12.17 -8.44 -2.66
N PRO A 197 -11.63 -9.48 -3.32
CA PRO A 197 -12.39 -10.65 -3.73
C PRO A 197 -12.95 -11.46 -2.55
N MET A 198 -14.14 -12.06 -2.76
CA MET A 198 -14.85 -12.81 -1.73
C MET A 198 -14.29 -14.21 -1.48
N THR A 199 -13.69 -14.86 -2.48
CA THR A 199 -13.24 -16.25 -2.40
C THR A 199 -11.75 -16.36 -2.13
N ALA A 200 -11.32 -17.42 -1.41
CA ALA A 200 -9.90 -17.64 -1.13
C ALA A 200 -9.05 -17.74 -2.42
N LYS A 201 -9.56 -18.39 -3.47
CA LYS A 201 -8.89 -18.44 -4.78
C LYS A 201 -8.77 -17.07 -5.42
N GLY A 202 -9.85 -16.27 -5.40
CA GLY A 202 -9.86 -14.90 -5.88
C GLY A 202 -8.89 -14.01 -5.11
N GLN A 203 -8.81 -14.16 -3.79
CA GLN A 203 -7.91 -13.43 -2.91
C GLN A 203 -6.43 -13.71 -3.23
N ILE A 204 -6.08 -14.97 -3.52
CA ILE A 204 -4.71 -15.34 -3.92
C ILE A 204 -4.37 -14.73 -5.28
N ILE A 205 -5.24 -14.85 -6.28
CA ILE A 205 -5.04 -14.25 -7.61
C ILE A 205 -4.88 -12.74 -7.49
N TYR A 206 -5.74 -12.09 -6.73
CA TYR A 206 -5.69 -10.66 -6.46
C TYR A 206 -4.37 -10.24 -5.81
N GLY A 207 -3.94 -10.96 -4.76
CA GLY A 207 -2.69 -10.67 -4.06
C GLY A 207 -1.45 -10.90 -4.93
N VAL A 208 -1.40 -11.99 -5.70
CA VAL A 208 -0.30 -12.25 -6.65
C VAL A 208 -0.22 -11.14 -7.70
N ALA A 209 -1.35 -10.72 -8.27
CA ALA A 209 -1.39 -9.65 -9.25
C ALA A 209 -0.95 -8.30 -8.68
N ILE A 210 -1.37 -7.95 -7.43
CA ILE A 210 -0.89 -6.75 -6.73
C ILE A 210 0.63 -6.82 -6.53
N GLY A 211 1.15 -7.94 -6.04
CA GLY A 211 2.59 -8.12 -5.83
C GLY A 211 3.39 -7.93 -7.11
N LEU A 212 2.94 -8.54 -8.21
CA LEU A 212 3.57 -8.41 -9.53
C LEU A 212 3.54 -6.96 -10.02
N LEU A 213 2.36 -6.32 -10.03
CA LEU A 213 2.22 -4.93 -10.45
C LEU A 213 3.07 -3.99 -9.62
N THR A 214 3.15 -4.22 -8.30
CA THR A 214 3.96 -3.39 -7.41
C THR A 214 5.44 -3.47 -7.78
N VAL A 215 5.99 -4.66 -8.01
CA VAL A 215 7.39 -4.83 -8.42
C VAL A 215 7.63 -4.19 -9.77
N VAL A 216 6.73 -4.39 -10.75
CA VAL A 216 6.85 -3.78 -12.09
C VAL A 216 6.84 -2.25 -12.00
N ILE A 217 5.89 -1.66 -11.27
CA ILE A 217 5.79 -0.19 -11.14
C ILE A 217 7.01 0.37 -10.39
N ARG A 218 7.48 -0.28 -9.33
CA ARG A 218 8.67 0.14 -8.60
C ARG A 218 9.94 0.10 -9.44
N THR A 219 10.10 -0.93 -10.26
CA THR A 219 11.30 -1.13 -11.07
C THR A 219 11.28 -0.24 -12.32
N PHE A 220 10.19 -0.24 -13.07
CA PHE A 220 10.10 0.39 -14.39
C PHE A 220 9.26 1.68 -14.41
N GLY A 221 8.37 1.89 -13.44
CA GLY A 221 7.50 3.06 -13.39
C GLY A 221 8.22 4.36 -13.03
N ALA A 222 7.57 5.49 -13.27
CA ALA A 222 8.09 6.82 -12.90
C ALA A 222 8.06 7.05 -11.38
N TYR A 223 6.99 6.60 -10.72
CA TYR A 223 6.81 6.77 -9.29
C TYR A 223 7.48 5.63 -8.51
N PRO A 224 8.20 5.93 -7.41
CA PRO A 224 8.82 4.90 -6.57
C PRO A 224 7.79 4.06 -5.80
N GLU A 225 6.60 4.62 -5.51
CA GLU A 225 5.53 3.95 -4.78
C GLU A 225 4.60 3.19 -5.73
N GLY A 226 4.78 1.89 -5.85
CA GLY A 226 3.94 1.05 -6.71
C GLY A 226 2.68 0.52 -6.05
N MET A 227 2.69 0.36 -4.71
CA MET A 227 1.66 -0.39 -3.98
C MET A 227 0.27 0.24 -4.09
N SER A 228 0.16 1.56 -3.93
CA SER A 228 -1.12 2.28 -4.00
C SER A 228 -1.77 2.16 -5.38
N PHE A 229 -0.98 2.29 -6.44
CA PHE A 229 -1.45 2.12 -7.82
C PHE A 229 -1.86 0.68 -8.10
N ALA A 230 -1.05 -0.29 -7.66
CA ALA A 230 -1.33 -1.71 -7.86
C ALA A 230 -2.67 -2.12 -7.22
N ILE A 231 -2.94 -1.68 -5.99
CA ILE A 231 -4.21 -1.96 -5.31
C ILE A 231 -5.38 -1.33 -6.06
N LEU A 232 -5.29 -0.05 -6.46
CA LEU A 232 -6.38 0.61 -7.19
C LEU A 232 -6.66 -0.06 -8.55
N ILE A 233 -5.63 -0.43 -9.29
CA ILE A 233 -5.80 -1.17 -10.54
C ILE A 233 -6.52 -2.50 -10.26
N MET A 234 -6.07 -3.26 -9.27
CA MET A 234 -6.68 -4.55 -8.96
C MET A 234 -8.07 -4.44 -8.35
N ASN A 235 -8.40 -3.34 -7.65
CA ASN A 235 -9.78 -3.06 -7.24
C ASN A 235 -10.73 -2.99 -8.43
N ALA A 236 -10.29 -2.36 -9.55
CA ALA A 236 -11.09 -2.32 -10.79
C ALA A 236 -11.33 -3.73 -11.37
N PHE A 237 -10.39 -4.66 -11.18
CA PHE A 237 -10.52 -6.04 -11.65
C PHE A 237 -11.24 -6.98 -10.66
N THR A 238 -11.52 -6.55 -9.43
CA THR A 238 -12.20 -7.37 -8.42
C THR A 238 -13.56 -7.93 -8.89
N PRO A 239 -14.44 -7.16 -9.57
CA PRO A 239 -15.68 -7.69 -10.11
C PRO A 239 -15.46 -8.83 -11.12
N LEU A 240 -14.42 -8.69 -11.96
CA LEU A 240 -14.04 -9.73 -12.92
C LEU A 240 -13.56 -11.00 -12.21
N ILE A 241 -12.68 -10.86 -11.21
CA ILE A 241 -12.20 -11.99 -10.40
C ILE A 241 -13.37 -12.70 -9.72
N ASN A 242 -14.31 -11.97 -9.14
CA ASN A 242 -15.49 -12.54 -8.51
C ASN A 242 -16.43 -13.26 -9.50
N THR A 243 -16.46 -12.86 -10.76
CA THR A 243 -17.24 -13.52 -11.81
C THR A 243 -16.66 -14.89 -12.15
N TYR A 244 -15.34 -15.03 -12.19
CA TYR A 244 -14.68 -16.31 -12.50
C TYR A 244 -14.46 -17.18 -11.25
N CYS A 245 -14.23 -16.58 -10.10
CA CYS A 245 -14.00 -17.26 -8.83
C CYS A 245 -15.26 -17.19 -7.94
N LYS A 246 -16.38 -17.76 -8.40
CA LYS A 246 -17.67 -17.73 -7.66
C LYS A 246 -17.58 -18.53 -6.36
N PRO A 247 -18.18 -18.05 -5.26
CA PRO A 247 -18.37 -18.86 -4.06
C PRO A 247 -19.32 -20.04 -4.35
N VAL A 248 -19.07 -21.19 -3.72
CA VAL A 248 -19.81 -22.45 -3.94
C VAL A 248 -21.33 -22.30 -3.75
N SER A 249 -21.76 -21.37 -2.90
CA SER A 249 -23.18 -21.06 -2.63
C SER A 249 -23.97 -20.59 -3.88
N TYR A 250 -23.31 -19.95 -4.84
CA TYR A 250 -23.95 -19.50 -6.09
C TYR A 250 -24.12 -20.61 -7.14
N THR A 251 -23.37 -21.70 -7.04
CA THR A 251 -23.47 -22.81 -7.98
C THR A 251 -24.69 -23.68 -7.71
N HIS A 252 -25.16 -23.76 -6.46
CA HIS A 252 -26.36 -24.55 -6.10
C HIS A 252 -27.67 -23.86 -6.49
N LEU A 253 -27.74 -22.54 -6.51
CA LEU A 253 -28.94 -21.82 -6.92
C LEU A 253 -29.22 -21.94 -8.43
N ARG A 254 -28.19 -22.04 -9.27
CA ARG A 254 -28.37 -22.25 -10.73
C ARG A 254 -28.77 -23.67 -11.12
N ALA A 255 -28.50 -24.68 -10.28
CA ALA A 255 -28.87 -26.05 -10.54
C ALA A 255 -30.40 -26.33 -10.31
N HIS A 256 -31.12 -25.39 -9.70
CA HIS A 256 -32.56 -25.48 -9.48
C HIS A 256 -33.39 -24.63 -10.47
N GLU A 257 -32.73 -23.89 -11.38
CA GLU A 257 -33.38 -23.05 -12.40
C GLU A 257 -33.35 -23.68 -13.81
N THR A 258 -32.82 -24.90 -13.97
CA THR A 258 -32.85 -25.72 -15.16
C THR A 258 -33.64 -27.00 -14.89
#